data_12c117fc765a5b7081b8c1d12e8d63d2
#
_entry.id   12c117fc765a5b7081b8c1d12e8d63d2
#
_cell.length_a   1.000
_cell.length_b   1.000
_cell.length_c   1.000
_cell.angle_alpha   90.00
_cell.angle_beta   90.00
_cell.angle_gamma   90.00
#
_symmetry.space_group_name_H-M   'P 1'
#
loop_
_entity.id
_entity.type
_entity.pdbx_description
1 polymer ?
#
loop_
_entity_poly.entity_id
_entity_poly.type
_entity_poly.pdbx_seq_one_letter_code
_entity_poly.pdbx_strand_id
1 'polypeptide(L)'
;YIDIISKNNGKLYIVDWFKGNIGAVGYHAYREDIDTVYNTFTQNIKGYIDCVEILRGKTHDMIQHIPDKSLDICFIDADHTYPFVKKDIDLAIPKIKSGGILCGHDLENFDKVDFTDQELNSDFTDGRHCGVIRAVYEKFGTDVNLHTDTVWSKIIE
;
A
#
# COMPACT_ATOMS: atom_id res chain seq x y z
N TYR A 1 -14.02 -1.25 7.83
CA TYR A 1 -13.03 -0.41 8.54
C TYR A 1 -13.45 1.05 8.61
N ILE A 2 -13.95 1.67 7.53
CA ILE A 2 -14.31 3.09 7.48
C ILE A 2 -15.38 3.48 8.52
N ASP A 3 -16.33 2.58 8.80
CA ASP A 3 -17.32 2.77 9.87
C ASP A 3 -16.70 2.91 11.26
N ILE A 4 -15.65 2.13 11.53
CA ILE A 4 -14.93 2.16 12.81
C ILE A 4 -14.18 3.48 12.93
N ILE A 5 -13.49 3.91 11.86
CA ILE A 5 -12.75 5.16 11.81
C ILE A 5 -13.70 6.33 12.07
N SER A 6 -14.82 6.38 11.35
CA SER A 6 -15.83 7.44 11.49
C SER A 6 -16.41 7.50 12.90
N LYS A 7 -16.80 6.36 13.49
CA LYS A 7 -17.38 6.28 14.85
C LYS A 7 -16.42 6.71 15.95
N ASN A 8 -15.11 6.62 15.71
CA ASN A 8 -14.08 7.00 16.68
C ASN A 8 -13.46 8.37 16.39
N ASN A 9 -14.07 9.20 15.56
CA ASN A 9 -13.54 10.50 15.12
C ASN A 9 -12.13 10.38 14.51
N GLY A 10 -11.83 9.24 13.90
CA GLY A 10 -10.59 9.00 13.21
C GLY A 10 -10.57 9.66 11.83
N LYS A 11 -9.39 9.71 11.22
CA LYS A 11 -9.18 10.21 9.86
C LYS A 11 -8.55 9.13 8.99
N LEU A 12 -9.05 8.99 7.77
CA LEU A 12 -8.53 8.07 6.75
C LEU A 12 -7.93 8.88 5.60
N TYR A 13 -6.65 8.68 5.35
CA TYR A 13 -6.00 9.13 4.13
C TYR A 13 -6.06 8.00 3.09
N ILE A 14 -6.49 8.31 1.88
CA ILE A 14 -6.50 7.39 0.76
C ILE A 14 -5.61 7.98 -0.34
N VAL A 15 -4.52 7.29 -0.61
CA VAL A 15 -3.56 7.67 -1.64
C VAL A 15 -3.71 6.71 -2.81
N ASP A 16 -4.20 7.18 -3.93
CA ASP A 16 -4.35 6.37 -5.15
C ASP A 16 -4.37 7.28 -6.39
N TRP A 17 -3.78 6.84 -7.48
CA TRP A 17 -3.85 7.58 -8.75
C TRP A 17 -5.04 7.16 -9.62
N PHE A 18 -5.74 6.08 -9.27
CA PHE A 18 -6.96 5.56 -9.91
C PHE A 18 -6.80 5.15 -11.38
N LYS A 19 -5.57 4.81 -11.80
CA LYS A 19 -5.28 4.43 -13.18
C LYS A 19 -4.94 2.95 -13.37
N GLY A 20 -4.79 2.19 -12.29
CA GLY A 20 -4.28 0.83 -12.32
C GLY A 20 -2.77 0.78 -12.60
N ASN A 21 -2.20 -0.40 -12.77
CA ASN A 21 -0.78 -0.62 -12.93
C ASN A 21 -0.39 -0.75 -14.41
N ILE A 22 0.73 -0.14 -14.80
CA ILE A 22 1.28 -0.28 -16.16
C ILE A 22 1.75 -1.71 -16.34
N GLY A 23 1.27 -2.38 -17.39
CA GLY A 23 1.61 -3.78 -17.68
C GLY A 23 0.70 -4.81 -17.03
N ALA A 24 -0.16 -4.42 -16.10
CA ALA A 24 -1.18 -5.31 -15.54
C ALA A 24 -2.34 -5.53 -16.53
N VAL A 25 -3.12 -6.59 -16.31
CA VAL A 25 -4.29 -6.95 -17.13
C VAL A 25 -5.58 -6.98 -16.29
N GLY A 26 -6.73 -6.97 -16.95
CA GLY A 26 -8.03 -7.05 -16.26
C GLY A 26 -8.35 -5.80 -15.45
N TYR A 27 -8.77 -5.98 -14.20
CA TYR A 27 -9.16 -4.88 -13.32
C TYR A 27 -7.99 -3.98 -12.92
N HIS A 28 -6.78 -4.51 -12.87
CA HIS A 28 -5.57 -3.77 -12.50
C HIS A 28 -4.89 -3.10 -13.69
N ALA A 29 -5.40 -3.31 -14.92
CA ALA A 29 -4.82 -2.72 -16.12
C ALA A 29 -4.83 -1.19 -16.06
N TYR A 30 -3.73 -0.60 -16.56
CA TYR A 30 -3.64 0.85 -16.73
C TYR A 30 -4.82 1.39 -17.56
N ARG A 31 -5.41 2.49 -17.11
CA ARG A 31 -6.54 3.16 -17.76
C ARG A 31 -6.24 4.64 -17.94
N GLU A 32 -6.50 5.15 -19.13
CA GLU A 32 -6.45 6.58 -19.39
C GLU A 32 -7.68 7.30 -18.80
N ASP A 33 -8.86 6.69 -18.89
CA ASP A 33 -10.08 7.19 -18.25
C ASP A 33 -10.11 6.84 -16.77
N ILE A 34 -9.53 7.73 -15.99
CA ILE A 34 -9.48 7.60 -14.52
C ILE A 34 -10.75 8.11 -13.84
N ASP A 35 -11.59 8.86 -14.55
CA ASP A 35 -12.71 9.54 -13.93
C ASP A 35 -13.83 8.57 -13.58
N THR A 36 -14.04 7.52 -14.38
CA THR A 36 -15.03 6.49 -14.08
C THR A 36 -14.71 5.76 -12.77
N VAL A 37 -13.46 5.31 -12.57
CA VAL A 37 -13.04 4.60 -11.36
C VAL A 37 -13.10 5.53 -10.15
N TYR A 38 -12.52 6.73 -10.28
CA TYR A 38 -12.54 7.75 -9.22
C TYR A 38 -13.96 8.15 -8.82
N ASN A 39 -14.84 8.41 -9.79
CA ASN A 39 -16.23 8.81 -9.51
C ASN A 39 -17.01 7.68 -8.83
N THR A 40 -16.80 6.42 -9.24
CA THR A 40 -17.42 5.27 -8.57
C THR A 40 -16.93 5.15 -7.14
N PHE A 41 -15.62 5.28 -6.92
CA PHE A 41 -15.02 5.27 -5.60
C PHE A 41 -15.62 6.38 -4.71
N THR A 42 -15.65 7.63 -5.18
CA THR A 42 -16.19 8.76 -4.40
C THR A 42 -17.67 8.61 -4.08
N GLN A 43 -18.47 8.01 -4.98
CA GLN A 43 -19.87 7.70 -4.70
C GLN A 43 -20.01 6.65 -3.58
N ASN A 44 -19.14 5.65 -3.57
CA ASN A 44 -19.18 4.59 -2.56
C ASN A 44 -18.85 5.10 -1.15
N ILE A 45 -17.97 6.09 -1.04
CA ILE A 45 -17.53 6.65 0.24
C ILE A 45 -18.24 7.94 0.64
N LYS A 46 -19.23 8.42 -0.13
CA LYS A 46 -19.88 9.74 0.10
C LYS A 46 -20.43 9.93 1.51
N GLY A 47 -20.86 8.85 2.18
CA GLY A 47 -21.34 8.88 3.56
C GLY A 47 -20.25 9.07 4.62
N TYR A 48 -18.97 9.07 4.23
CA TYR A 48 -17.81 9.12 5.10
C TYR A 48 -16.85 10.26 4.76
N ILE A 49 -17.26 11.17 3.89
CA ILE A 49 -16.38 12.21 3.36
C ILE A 49 -15.79 13.10 4.44
N ASP A 50 -16.48 13.27 5.57
CA ASP A 50 -16.00 14.08 6.68
C ASP A 50 -14.77 13.46 7.42
N CYS A 51 -14.60 12.14 7.32
CA CYS A 51 -13.46 11.44 7.91
C CYS A 51 -12.43 10.95 6.88
N VAL A 52 -12.61 11.23 5.58
CA VAL A 52 -11.74 10.78 4.50
C VAL A 52 -11.06 11.96 3.80
N GLU A 53 -9.76 11.86 3.63
CA GLU A 53 -8.99 12.75 2.74
C GLU A 53 -8.43 11.94 1.58
N ILE A 54 -8.82 12.29 0.35
CA ILE A 54 -8.39 11.62 -0.87
C ILE A 54 -7.21 12.41 -1.46
N LEU A 55 -6.06 11.77 -1.50
CA LEU A 55 -4.83 12.27 -2.11
C LEU A 55 -4.65 11.59 -3.47
N ARG A 56 -5.28 12.15 -4.51
CA ARG A 56 -5.30 11.58 -5.86
C ARG A 56 -3.97 11.77 -6.56
N GLY A 57 -3.18 10.71 -6.66
CA GLY A 57 -1.87 10.73 -7.30
C GLY A 57 -1.04 9.51 -6.92
N LYS A 58 0.19 9.45 -7.43
CA LYS A 58 1.14 8.39 -7.03
C LYS A 58 1.57 8.58 -5.58
N THR A 59 1.82 7.48 -4.87
CA THR A 59 2.23 7.50 -3.46
C THR A 59 3.36 8.50 -3.21
N HIS A 60 4.44 8.41 -3.98
CA HIS A 60 5.63 9.24 -3.76
C HIS A 60 5.44 10.75 -4.00
N ASP A 61 4.37 11.14 -4.72
CA ASP A 61 4.02 12.55 -4.91
C ASP A 61 3.06 13.03 -3.82
N MET A 62 2.18 12.14 -3.34
CA MET A 62 1.07 12.52 -2.47
C MET A 62 1.37 12.34 -0.99
N ILE A 63 2.18 11.37 -0.60
CA ILE A 63 2.45 11.04 0.81
C ILE A 63 3.05 12.21 1.62
N GLN A 64 3.70 13.16 0.96
CA GLN A 64 4.22 14.38 1.60
C GLN A 64 3.12 15.25 2.20
N HIS A 65 1.86 15.12 1.76
CA HIS A 65 0.72 15.84 2.32
C HIS A 65 0.22 15.23 3.64
N ILE A 66 0.68 14.04 3.99
CA ILE A 66 0.41 13.41 5.28
C ILE A 66 1.47 13.88 6.28
N PRO A 67 1.09 14.43 7.44
CA PRO A 67 2.06 14.89 8.44
C PRO A 67 2.90 13.73 8.99
N ASP A 68 4.15 13.98 9.32
CA ASP A 68 5.01 12.99 9.97
C ASP A 68 4.46 12.61 11.35
N LYS A 69 4.64 11.34 11.73
CA LYS A 69 4.21 10.77 13.02
C LYS A 69 2.72 11.02 13.33
N SER A 70 1.87 11.00 12.29
CA SER A 70 0.43 11.22 12.42
C SER A 70 -0.41 9.96 12.29
N LEU A 71 0.12 8.92 11.64
CA LEU A 71 -0.62 7.69 11.37
C LEU A 71 -0.48 6.69 12.52
N ASP A 72 -1.60 6.11 12.94
CA ASP A 72 -1.63 4.94 13.83
C ASP A 72 -1.39 3.64 13.04
N ILE A 73 -1.89 3.60 11.79
CA ILE A 73 -1.75 2.46 10.87
C ILE A 73 -1.51 3.01 9.46
N CYS A 74 -0.61 2.36 8.72
CA CYS A 74 -0.43 2.55 7.28
C CYS A 74 -0.49 1.20 6.58
N PHE A 75 -1.33 1.06 5.54
CA PHE A 75 -1.48 -0.15 4.72
C PHE A 75 -0.97 0.10 3.32
N ILE A 76 -0.01 -0.70 2.85
CA ILE A 76 0.59 -0.64 1.51
C ILE A 76 0.05 -1.77 0.66
N ASP A 77 -0.59 -1.40 -0.46
CA ASP A 77 -1.14 -2.33 -1.45
C ASP A 77 -1.29 -1.60 -2.80
N ALA A 78 -0.15 -1.22 -3.40
CA ALA A 78 -0.11 -0.41 -4.60
C ALA A 78 0.58 -1.14 -5.77
N ASP A 79 1.75 -0.70 -6.21
CA ASP A 79 2.55 -1.38 -7.23
C ASP A 79 3.46 -2.42 -6.54
N HIS A 80 3.43 -3.68 -6.99
CA HIS A 80 4.14 -4.79 -6.34
C HIS A 80 5.57 -4.98 -6.83
N THR A 81 6.04 -4.14 -7.75
CA THR A 81 7.43 -4.22 -8.18
C THR A 81 8.37 -3.69 -7.09
N TYR A 82 9.54 -4.31 -6.95
CA TYR A 82 10.49 -4.03 -5.88
C TYR A 82 10.83 -2.54 -5.69
N PRO A 83 11.15 -1.76 -6.74
CA PRO A 83 11.54 -0.36 -6.54
C PRO A 83 10.40 0.50 -5.97
N PHE A 84 9.14 0.19 -6.31
CA PHE A 84 7.99 0.93 -5.80
C PHE A 84 7.63 0.52 -4.38
N VAL A 85 7.55 -0.78 -4.09
CA VAL A 85 7.29 -1.26 -2.71
C VAL A 85 8.34 -0.76 -1.74
N LYS A 86 9.64 -0.86 -2.10
CA LYS A 86 10.73 -0.33 -1.29
C LYS A 86 10.55 1.15 -1.00
N LYS A 87 10.24 1.93 -2.04
CA LYS A 87 10.02 3.38 -1.90
C LYS A 87 8.81 3.69 -1.03
N ASP A 88 7.71 2.96 -1.20
CA ASP A 88 6.50 3.16 -0.41
C ASP A 88 6.74 2.86 1.07
N ILE A 89 7.47 1.78 1.39
CA ILE A 89 7.88 1.47 2.78
C ILE A 89 8.73 2.61 3.37
N ASP A 90 9.76 3.07 2.64
CA ASP A 90 10.67 4.11 3.11
C ASP A 90 9.97 5.45 3.34
N LEU A 91 8.98 5.78 2.52
CA LEU A 91 8.18 7.00 2.64
C LEU A 91 7.09 6.90 3.71
N ALA A 92 6.54 5.71 3.96
CA ALA A 92 5.48 5.49 4.94
C ALA A 92 5.99 5.52 6.38
N ILE A 93 7.17 4.95 6.66
CA ILE A 93 7.73 4.85 8.03
C ILE A 93 7.76 6.19 8.76
N PRO A 94 8.25 7.30 8.18
CA PRO A 94 8.27 8.60 8.86
C PRO A 94 6.88 9.15 9.21
N LYS A 95 5.82 8.69 8.53
CA LYS A 95 4.44 9.12 8.74
C LYS A 95 3.77 8.43 9.92
N ILE A 96 4.30 7.28 10.32
CA ILE A 96 3.73 6.45 11.38
C ILE A 96 4.25 6.90 12.74
N LYS A 97 3.36 6.93 13.73
CA LYS A 97 3.71 7.19 15.12
C LYS A 97 4.62 6.09 15.67
N SER A 98 5.44 6.39 16.68
CA SER A 98 6.10 5.33 17.47
C SER A 98 5.04 4.43 18.11
N GLY A 99 5.19 3.11 17.98
CA GLY A 99 4.20 2.12 18.36
C GLY A 99 3.07 1.90 17.35
N GLY A 100 3.02 2.68 16.26
CA GLY A 100 2.07 2.48 15.16
C GLY A 100 2.43 1.31 14.27
N ILE A 101 1.54 0.94 13.36
CA ILE A 101 1.64 -0.27 12.55
C ILE A 101 1.83 0.10 11.08
N LEU A 102 2.92 -0.41 10.49
CA LEU A 102 3.03 -0.54 9.05
C LEU A 102 2.56 -1.93 8.65
N CYS A 103 1.68 -2.04 7.68
CA CYS A 103 1.21 -3.31 7.15
C CYS A 103 1.03 -3.22 5.63
N GLY A 104 0.80 -4.37 5.00
CA GLY A 104 0.56 -4.44 3.57
C GLY A 104 0.07 -5.82 3.15
N HIS A 105 -0.13 -5.97 1.86
CA HIS A 105 -0.60 -7.21 1.24
C HIS A 105 0.52 -7.89 0.42
N ASP A 106 0.22 -9.06 -0.12
CA ASP A 106 1.03 -9.79 -1.10
C ASP A 106 2.42 -10.25 -0.64
N LEU A 107 2.55 -10.52 0.67
CA LEU A 107 3.72 -11.17 1.23
C LEU A 107 3.42 -12.66 1.49
N GLU A 108 3.80 -13.53 0.56
CA GLU A 108 3.52 -14.97 0.68
C GLU A 108 4.36 -15.62 1.77
N ASN A 109 5.67 -15.51 1.70
CA ASN A 109 6.63 -16.04 2.67
C ASN A 109 8.07 -15.59 2.35
N PHE A 110 9.05 -16.07 3.12
CA PHE A 110 10.47 -15.79 2.94
C PHE A 110 11.31 -17.03 2.53
N ASP A 111 10.69 -18.04 1.92
CA ASP A 111 11.40 -19.26 1.47
C ASP A 111 12.45 -18.96 0.40
N LYS A 112 12.19 -17.93 -0.40
CA LYS A 112 13.10 -17.38 -1.41
C LYS A 112 13.09 -15.86 -1.28
N VAL A 113 14.24 -15.24 -1.24
CA VAL A 113 14.43 -13.78 -1.16
C VAL A 113 15.38 -13.24 -2.24
N ASP A 114 16.12 -14.12 -2.90
CA ASP A 114 16.99 -13.77 -4.02
C ASP A 114 16.25 -13.98 -5.33
N PHE A 115 15.94 -12.88 -5.98
CA PHE A 115 15.19 -12.83 -7.23
C PHE A 115 16.00 -12.15 -8.32
N THR A 116 15.74 -12.52 -9.56
CA THR A 116 16.30 -11.86 -10.75
C THR A 116 15.66 -10.49 -10.95
N ASP A 117 16.34 -9.62 -11.72
CA ASP A 117 15.77 -8.30 -12.05
C ASP A 117 14.40 -8.41 -12.76
N GLN A 118 14.20 -9.45 -13.56
CA GLN A 118 12.91 -9.69 -14.22
C GLN A 118 11.81 -10.02 -13.20
N GLU A 119 12.07 -10.89 -12.22
CA GLU A 119 11.12 -11.22 -11.15
C GLU A 119 10.81 -9.99 -10.30
N LEU A 120 11.81 -9.18 -9.95
CA LEU A 120 11.66 -7.97 -9.13
C LEU A 120 10.88 -6.83 -9.82
N ASN A 121 10.89 -6.80 -11.15
CA ASN A 121 10.16 -5.81 -11.94
C ASN A 121 8.85 -6.35 -12.52
N SER A 122 8.41 -7.52 -12.08
CA SER A 122 7.11 -8.10 -12.42
C SER A 122 6.14 -7.93 -11.26
N ASP A 123 4.87 -7.68 -11.59
CA ASP A 123 3.80 -7.58 -10.61
C ASP A 123 3.61 -8.92 -9.88
N PHE A 124 3.52 -10.01 -10.64
CA PHE A 124 3.34 -11.37 -10.12
C PHE A 124 4.07 -12.39 -10.99
N THR A 125 4.86 -13.27 -10.39
CA THR A 125 5.64 -14.28 -11.09
C THR A 125 5.71 -15.58 -10.27
N ASP A 126 5.41 -16.71 -10.91
CA ASP A 126 5.48 -18.04 -10.31
C ASP A 126 4.73 -18.17 -8.96
N GLY A 127 3.55 -17.54 -8.88
CA GLY A 127 2.70 -17.58 -7.69
C GLY A 127 3.16 -16.65 -6.56
N ARG A 128 3.98 -15.64 -6.84
CA ARG A 128 4.58 -14.74 -5.84
C ARG A 128 4.66 -13.30 -6.32
N HIS A 129 4.56 -12.37 -5.36
CA HIS A 129 4.89 -10.96 -5.52
C HIS A 129 6.34 -10.72 -5.09
N CYS A 130 7.28 -11.09 -5.98
CA CYS A 130 8.71 -11.11 -5.68
C CYS A 130 9.25 -9.76 -5.19
N GLY A 131 8.71 -8.65 -5.73
CA GLY A 131 9.08 -7.31 -5.32
C GLY A 131 8.67 -6.98 -3.89
N VAL A 132 7.48 -7.43 -3.46
CA VAL A 132 6.99 -7.27 -2.08
C VAL A 132 7.87 -8.07 -1.12
N ILE A 133 8.08 -9.37 -1.40
CA ILE A 133 8.91 -10.25 -0.57
C ILE A 133 10.31 -9.64 -0.39
N ARG A 134 10.95 -9.21 -1.48
CA ARG A 134 12.29 -8.63 -1.44
C ARG A 134 12.36 -7.33 -0.64
N ALA A 135 11.43 -6.41 -0.87
CA ALA A 135 11.42 -5.11 -0.22
C ALA A 135 11.18 -5.22 1.29
N VAL A 136 10.23 -6.06 1.70
CA VAL A 136 9.93 -6.29 3.12
C VAL A 136 11.11 -6.99 3.81
N TYR A 137 11.69 -8.04 3.17
CA TYR A 137 12.84 -8.74 3.73
C TYR A 137 14.07 -7.84 3.86
N GLU A 138 14.37 -7.02 2.87
CA GLU A 138 15.50 -6.09 2.91
C GLU A 138 15.35 -5.06 4.04
N LYS A 139 14.12 -4.61 4.30
CA LYS A 139 13.85 -3.59 5.32
C LYS A 139 13.81 -4.15 6.75
N PHE A 140 13.22 -5.33 6.93
CA PHE A 140 12.88 -5.86 8.26
C PHE A 140 13.43 -7.26 8.52
N GLY A 141 14.07 -7.91 7.54
CA GLY A 141 14.41 -9.32 7.64
C GLY A 141 13.15 -10.17 7.76
N THR A 142 13.14 -11.11 8.70
CA THR A 142 11.97 -11.92 9.04
C THR A 142 11.20 -11.36 10.25
N ASP A 143 11.54 -10.17 10.74
CA ASP A 143 10.91 -9.54 11.90
C ASP A 143 9.63 -8.78 11.51
N VAL A 144 8.70 -9.53 10.93
CA VAL A 144 7.33 -9.11 10.59
C VAL A 144 6.35 -10.21 11.00
N ASN A 145 5.13 -9.81 11.33
CA ASN A 145 4.06 -10.78 11.55
C ASN A 145 3.40 -11.10 10.21
N LEU A 146 3.29 -12.39 9.89
CA LEU A 146 2.51 -12.88 8.75
C LEU A 146 1.11 -13.25 9.22
N HIS A 147 0.10 -12.80 8.49
CA HIS A 147 -1.31 -13.07 8.74
C HIS A 147 -1.89 -13.93 7.61
N THR A 148 -3.17 -14.27 7.70
CA THR A 148 -3.90 -14.92 6.62
C THR A 148 -3.96 -14.03 5.38
N ASP A 149 -4.16 -14.64 4.22
CA ASP A 149 -4.36 -13.95 2.94
C ASP A 149 -3.19 -13.02 2.55
N THR A 150 -1.94 -13.46 2.80
CA THR A 150 -0.71 -12.76 2.43
C THR A 150 -0.52 -11.36 3.06
N VAL A 151 -1.29 -11.04 4.09
CA VAL A 151 -1.13 -9.78 4.85
C VAL A 151 0.06 -9.87 5.78
N TRP A 152 0.83 -8.80 5.88
CA TRP A 152 1.94 -8.68 6.82
C TRP A 152 1.81 -7.41 7.68
N SER A 153 2.45 -7.39 8.84
CA SER A 153 2.52 -6.21 9.69
C SER A 153 3.81 -6.11 10.50
N LYS A 154 4.20 -4.86 10.79
CA LYS A 154 5.36 -4.50 11.62
C LYS A 154 5.00 -3.32 12.52
N ILE A 155 5.32 -3.41 13.80
CA ILE A 155 5.26 -2.26 14.72
C ILE A 155 6.49 -1.38 14.48
N ILE A 156 6.28 -0.08 14.31
CA ILE A 156 7.34 0.92 14.08
C ILE A 156 7.74 1.54 15.41
N GLU A 157 9.04 1.50 15.71
CA GLU A 157 9.61 2.05 16.94
C GLU A 157 9.85 3.57 16.89
#